data_340336d82a5ceafd0c29d70c9b1bbb1d
#
_entry.id   340336d82a5ceafd0c29d70c9b1bbb1d
#
_cell.length_a   1.000
_cell.length_b   1.000
_cell.length_c   1.000
_cell.angle_alpha   90.00
_cell.angle_beta   90.00
_cell.angle_gamma   90.00
#
_symmetry.space_group_name_H-M   'P 1'
#
loop_
_entity.id
_entity.type
_entity.pdbx_description
1 polymer ?
#
loop_
_entity_poly.entity_id
_entity_poly.type
_entity_poly.pdbx_seq_one_letter_code
_entity_poly.pdbx_strand_id
1 'polypeptide(L)'
;YDDLALRTAGTAVFDIYFINSSSVDPDLTFAYGRPSDVPVAGDWDGDGVDSLGVQRGATFFLRNELSGGAADAPFTFGRAGDIALTGDFDGDGADSIAVVRDGKTFVKNTLVGGGADSVLVFGRATDTRVVGDFFGTGIDTLAIVR
;
A
#
# COMPACT_ATOMS: atom_id res chain seq x y z
N TYR A 1 -5.10 13.31 -9.62
CA TYR A 1 -5.87 13.64 -8.43
C TYR A 1 -5.96 12.41 -7.54
N ASP A 2 -5.74 12.59 -6.23
CA ASP A 2 -5.89 11.51 -5.26
C ASP A 2 -7.35 11.45 -4.77
N ASP A 3 -7.92 10.26 -4.76
CA ASP A 3 -9.27 10.01 -4.26
C ASP A 3 -9.20 9.43 -2.84
N LEU A 4 -10.32 9.46 -2.14
CA LEU A 4 -10.41 8.96 -0.78
C LEU A 4 -11.04 7.56 -0.77
N ALA A 5 -10.33 6.59 -0.22
CA ALA A 5 -10.85 5.26 0.06
C ALA A 5 -11.12 5.08 1.56
N LEU A 6 -12.31 4.69 1.92
CA LEU A 6 -12.70 4.34 3.28
C LEU A 6 -13.09 2.85 3.33
N ARG A 7 -12.70 2.19 4.43
CA ARG A 7 -13.19 0.83 4.70
C ARG A 7 -14.09 0.84 5.93
N THR A 8 -15.29 0.30 5.78
CA THR A 8 -16.21 0.12 6.90
C THR A 8 -15.59 -0.81 7.95
N ALA A 9 -15.47 -0.34 9.19
CA ALA A 9 -14.86 -1.08 10.28
C ALA A 9 -15.53 -2.47 10.48
N GLY A 10 -14.70 -3.51 10.64
CA GLY A 10 -15.16 -4.88 10.82
C GLY A 10 -15.72 -5.55 9.55
N THR A 11 -15.55 -4.94 8.39
CA THR A 11 -15.96 -5.50 7.10
C THR A 11 -14.79 -5.51 6.11
N ALA A 12 -15.03 -6.08 4.92
CA ALA A 12 -14.13 -6.01 3.77
C ALA A 12 -14.68 -5.06 2.69
N VAL A 13 -15.60 -4.17 3.04
CA VAL A 13 -16.23 -3.23 2.10
C VAL A 13 -15.43 -1.95 2.05
N PHE A 14 -15.07 -1.54 0.84
CA PHE A 14 -14.43 -0.27 0.53
C PHE A 14 -15.42 0.66 -0.16
N ASP A 15 -15.43 1.91 0.29
CA ASP A 15 -16.17 3.02 -0.30
C ASP A 15 -15.16 4.02 -0.86
N ILE A 16 -15.24 4.30 -2.15
CA ILE A 16 -14.37 5.23 -2.85
C ILE A 16 -15.14 6.52 -3.12
N TYR A 17 -14.53 7.64 -2.78
CA TYR A 17 -15.07 8.98 -2.99
C TYR A 17 -14.12 9.74 -3.92
N PHE A 18 -14.60 10.07 -5.11
CA PHE A 18 -13.82 10.90 -6.03
C PHE A 18 -13.81 12.34 -5.52
N ILE A 19 -12.61 12.92 -5.40
CA ILE A 19 -12.43 14.25 -4.78
C ILE A 19 -13.17 15.35 -5.53
N ASN A 20 -13.47 15.14 -6.81
CA ASN A 20 -14.24 16.04 -7.64
C ASN A 20 -15.76 15.79 -7.61
N SER A 21 -16.20 14.75 -6.89
CA SER A 21 -17.61 14.48 -6.68
C SER A 21 -18.17 15.42 -5.61
N SER A 22 -19.35 15.95 -5.83
CA SER A 22 -20.11 16.70 -4.82
C SER A 22 -21.06 15.79 -4.02
N SER A 23 -21.06 14.49 -4.31
CA SER A 23 -21.87 13.50 -3.63
C SER A 23 -21.42 13.28 -2.19
N VAL A 24 -22.37 13.06 -1.30
CA VAL A 24 -22.12 12.56 0.07
C VAL A 24 -22.13 11.04 0.13
N ASP A 25 -22.60 10.40 -0.93
CA ASP A 25 -22.58 8.95 -1.09
C ASP A 25 -21.30 8.53 -1.84
N PRO A 26 -20.75 7.34 -1.60
CA PRO A 26 -19.58 6.85 -2.31
C PRO A 26 -19.85 6.73 -3.81
N ASP A 27 -18.85 7.09 -4.62
CA ASP A 27 -18.90 6.96 -6.08
C ASP A 27 -18.77 5.50 -6.51
N LEU A 28 -18.07 4.70 -5.69
CA LEU A 28 -17.87 3.27 -5.91
C LEU A 28 -17.85 2.52 -4.58
N THR A 29 -18.53 1.39 -4.50
CA THR A 29 -18.54 0.50 -3.33
C THR A 29 -18.29 -0.94 -3.77
N PHE A 30 -17.34 -1.62 -3.14
CA PHE A 30 -17.07 -3.03 -3.42
C PHE A 30 -16.44 -3.74 -2.21
N ALA A 31 -16.50 -5.07 -2.20
CA ALA A 31 -15.87 -5.89 -1.17
C ALA A 31 -14.57 -6.53 -1.71
N TYR A 32 -13.48 -6.41 -0.93
CA TYR A 32 -12.21 -7.04 -1.26
C TYR A 32 -11.46 -7.51 -0.01
N GLY A 33 -10.89 -8.71 -0.06
CA GLY A 33 -10.17 -9.31 1.06
C GLY A 33 -11.09 -9.83 2.16
N ARG A 34 -10.62 -9.77 3.41
CA ARG A 34 -11.32 -10.20 4.62
C ARG A 34 -11.40 -9.05 5.62
N PRO A 35 -12.37 -9.06 6.55
CA PRO A 35 -12.51 -8.00 7.55
C PRO A 35 -11.24 -7.75 8.40
N SER A 36 -10.43 -8.78 8.63
CA SER A 36 -9.20 -8.71 9.43
C SER A 36 -7.94 -8.30 8.64
N ASP A 37 -8.02 -8.23 7.30
CA ASP A 37 -6.89 -7.85 6.48
C ASP A 37 -6.56 -6.37 6.66
N VAL A 38 -5.29 -6.00 6.48
CA VAL A 38 -4.83 -4.60 6.50
C VAL A 38 -4.88 -4.04 5.07
N PRO A 39 -5.63 -2.95 4.81
CA PRO A 39 -5.67 -2.35 3.49
C PRO A 39 -4.35 -1.68 3.12
N VAL A 40 -4.00 -1.75 1.85
CA VAL A 40 -2.90 -1.01 1.22
C VAL A 40 -3.42 -0.42 -0.10
N ALA A 41 -2.84 0.69 -0.53
CA ALA A 41 -3.17 1.34 -1.78
C ALA A 41 -1.89 1.73 -2.52
N GLY A 42 -1.92 1.73 -3.83
CA GLY A 42 -0.81 2.12 -4.69
C GLY A 42 -1.11 1.87 -6.16
N ASP A 43 -0.30 2.46 -7.00
CA ASP A 43 -0.29 2.24 -8.45
C ASP A 43 0.59 1.02 -8.77
N TRP A 44 -0.01 -0.18 -8.73
CA TRP A 44 0.73 -1.44 -8.81
C TRP A 44 1.26 -1.77 -10.20
N ASP A 45 0.70 -1.18 -11.25
CA ASP A 45 1.08 -1.45 -12.65
C ASP A 45 1.66 -0.24 -13.39
N GLY A 46 1.76 0.91 -12.70
CA GLY A 46 2.39 2.11 -13.24
C GLY A 46 1.53 2.84 -14.27
N ASP A 47 0.21 2.67 -14.22
CA ASP A 47 -0.72 3.33 -15.16
C ASP A 47 -1.13 4.74 -14.71
N GLY A 48 -0.68 5.17 -13.54
CA GLY A 48 -0.98 6.47 -12.94
C GLY A 48 -2.26 6.48 -12.13
N VAL A 49 -2.86 5.33 -11.85
CA VAL A 49 -4.10 5.20 -11.08
C VAL A 49 -3.89 4.25 -9.89
N ASP A 50 -4.04 4.76 -8.69
CA ASP A 50 -3.99 3.94 -7.49
C ASP A 50 -5.12 2.92 -7.45
N SER A 51 -4.79 1.72 -7.02
CA SER A 51 -5.74 0.66 -6.76
C SER A 51 -5.55 0.08 -5.35
N LEU A 52 -6.37 -0.89 -4.97
CA LEU A 52 -6.37 -1.42 -3.62
C LEU A 52 -5.74 -2.80 -3.54
N GLY A 53 -5.21 -3.09 -2.38
CA GLY A 53 -4.77 -4.41 -1.97
C GLY A 53 -5.02 -4.63 -0.49
N VAL A 54 -4.68 -5.82 -0.03
CA VAL A 54 -4.73 -6.16 1.40
C VAL A 54 -3.51 -6.99 1.79
N GLN A 55 -3.03 -6.75 3.00
CA GLN A 55 -2.02 -7.56 3.67
C GLN A 55 -2.69 -8.53 4.65
N ARG A 56 -2.35 -9.81 4.55
CA ARG A 56 -2.76 -10.86 5.47
C ARG A 56 -1.53 -11.61 5.97
N GLY A 57 -1.14 -11.38 7.21
CA GLY A 57 0.13 -11.86 7.71
C GLY A 57 1.29 -11.29 6.90
N ALA A 58 2.03 -12.15 6.21
CA ALA A 58 3.12 -11.75 5.31
C ALA A 58 2.72 -11.79 3.82
N THR A 59 1.45 -12.09 3.51
CA THR A 59 0.99 -12.23 2.13
C THR A 59 0.24 -10.98 1.69
N PHE A 60 0.59 -10.48 0.51
CA PHE A 60 -0.06 -9.36 -0.15
C PHE A 60 -0.97 -9.87 -1.26
N PHE A 61 -2.18 -9.37 -1.26
CA PHE A 61 -3.21 -9.63 -2.26
C PHE A 61 -3.53 -8.30 -2.93
N LEU A 62 -2.91 -8.00 -4.06
CA LEU A 62 -3.07 -6.75 -4.79
C LEU A 62 -3.99 -6.94 -5.98
N ARG A 63 -4.65 -5.87 -6.40
CA ARG A 63 -5.57 -5.88 -7.52
C ARG A 63 -5.47 -4.55 -8.27
N ASN A 64 -5.33 -4.61 -9.61
CA ASN A 64 -5.22 -3.43 -10.47
C ASN A 64 -6.58 -2.82 -10.84
N GLU A 65 -7.67 -3.38 -10.35
CA GLU A 65 -9.01 -2.84 -10.58
C GLU A 65 -9.69 -2.52 -9.25
N LEU A 66 -10.38 -1.40 -9.17
CA LEU A 66 -11.22 -1.03 -8.02
C LEU A 66 -12.52 -1.84 -8.02
N SER A 67 -12.39 -3.14 -7.81
CA SER A 67 -13.52 -4.08 -7.80
C SER A 67 -13.23 -5.26 -6.88
N GLY A 68 -14.27 -5.99 -6.50
CA GLY A 68 -14.13 -7.28 -5.81
C GLY A 68 -13.58 -8.36 -6.73
N GLY A 69 -13.19 -9.50 -6.17
CA GLY A 69 -12.71 -10.66 -6.90
C GLY A 69 -11.37 -11.19 -6.40
N ALA A 70 -10.67 -11.95 -7.24
CA ALA A 70 -9.37 -12.52 -6.91
C ALA A 70 -8.26 -11.48 -7.05
N ALA A 71 -7.21 -11.62 -6.27
CA ALA A 71 -5.97 -10.86 -6.44
C ALA A 71 -5.28 -11.25 -7.77
N ASP A 72 -4.58 -10.27 -8.37
CA ASP A 72 -3.92 -10.50 -9.66
C ASP A 72 -2.73 -11.45 -9.54
N ALA A 73 -1.85 -11.24 -8.56
CA ALA A 73 -0.69 -12.11 -8.33
C ALA A 73 -0.29 -12.05 -6.84
N PRO A 74 -0.90 -12.85 -5.96
CA PRO A 74 -0.53 -12.87 -4.56
C PRO A 74 0.94 -13.25 -4.35
N PHE A 75 1.63 -12.56 -3.43
CA PHE A 75 3.02 -12.85 -3.09
C PHE A 75 3.26 -12.70 -1.58
N THR A 76 4.33 -13.32 -1.09
CA THR A 76 4.72 -13.24 0.32
C THR A 76 6.02 -12.46 0.46
N PHE A 77 5.99 -11.41 1.29
CA PHE A 77 7.15 -10.58 1.62
C PHE A 77 7.11 -10.14 3.08
N GLY A 78 8.24 -10.20 3.74
CA GLY A 78 8.36 -9.88 5.16
C GLY A 78 7.85 -10.99 6.07
N ARG A 79 7.23 -10.61 7.18
CA ARG A 79 6.71 -11.52 8.22
C ARG A 79 5.34 -11.06 8.70
N ALA A 80 4.59 -11.96 9.29
CA ALA A 80 3.37 -11.60 9.98
C ALA A 80 3.68 -10.59 11.11
N GLY A 81 2.88 -9.52 11.18
CA GLY A 81 3.07 -8.42 12.13
C GLY A 81 3.92 -7.25 11.61
N ASP A 82 4.58 -7.38 10.46
CA ASP A 82 5.25 -6.25 9.83
C ASP A 82 4.22 -5.20 9.37
N ILE A 83 4.61 -3.93 9.45
CA ILE A 83 3.79 -2.82 8.96
C ILE A 83 4.15 -2.55 7.51
N ALA A 84 3.16 -2.65 6.62
CA ALA A 84 3.35 -2.35 5.20
C ALA A 84 3.39 -0.85 4.93
N LEU A 85 4.25 -0.46 3.99
CA LEU A 85 4.31 0.85 3.36
C LEU A 85 4.30 0.64 1.85
N THR A 86 3.72 1.58 1.13
CA THR A 86 3.62 1.56 -0.34
C THR A 86 4.27 2.78 -0.93
N GLY A 87 4.84 2.68 -2.11
CA GLY A 87 5.45 3.79 -2.84
C GLY A 87 6.34 3.31 -3.98
N ASP A 88 6.65 4.22 -4.88
CA ASP A 88 7.62 4.01 -5.95
C ASP A 88 9.04 4.28 -5.40
N PHE A 89 9.66 3.25 -4.83
CA PHE A 89 10.96 3.39 -4.14
C PHE A 89 12.17 3.36 -5.09
N ASP A 90 12.01 3.00 -6.34
CA ASP A 90 13.10 2.93 -7.32
C ASP A 90 12.89 3.84 -8.54
N GLY A 91 11.74 4.51 -8.64
CA GLY A 91 11.46 5.49 -9.68
C GLY A 91 11.08 4.87 -11.03
N ASP A 92 10.56 3.66 -11.03
CA ASP A 92 10.15 2.98 -12.26
C ASP A 92 8.71 3.34 -12.69
N GLY A 93 7.99 4.09 -11.86
CA GLY A 93 6.64 4.57 -12.09
C GLY A 93 5.56 3.66 -11.51
N ALA A 94 5.91 2.53 -10.93
CA ALA A 94 4.96 1.64 -10.27
C ALA A 94 5.24 1.56 -8.77
N ASP A 95 4.18 1.51 -7.96
CA ASP A 95 4.33 1.35 -6.53
C ASP A 95 4.70 -0.07 -6.15
N SER A 96 5.53 -0.18 -5.14
CA SER A 96 5.97 -1.44 -4.56
C SER A 96 5.74 -1.47 -3.04
N ILE A 97 6.20 -2.53 -2.39
CA ILE A 97 5.96 -2.76 -0.96
C ILE A 97 7.27 -2.64 -0.16
N ALA A 98 7.21 -1.87 0.91
CA ALA A 98 8.18 -1.97 1.98
C ALA A 98 7.49 -2.46 3.26
N VAL A 99 8.24 -3.12 4.14
CA VAL A 99 7.75 -3.56 5.45
C VAL A 99 8.66 -3.07 6.55
N VAL A 100 8.05 -2.68 7.66
CA VAL A 100 8.75 -2.13 8.82
C VAL A 100 8.72 -3.12 9.97
N ARG A 101 9.89 -3.35 10.56
CA ARG A 101 10.09 -4.20 11.74
C ARG A 101 11.28 -3.73 12.55
N ASP A 102 11.10 -3.57 13.85
CA ASP A 102 12.19 -3.25 14.80
C ASP A 102 13.07 -2.05 14.38
N GLY A 103 12.46 -0.99 13.87
CA GLY A 103 13.17 0.21 13.41
C GLY A 103 13.84 0.08 12.05
N LYS A 104 13.72 -1.07 11.40
CA LYS A 104 14.24 -1.31 10.04
C LYS A 104 13.12 -1.30 9.03
N THR A 105 13.41 -0.77 7.86
CA THR A 105 12.51 -0.82 6.70
C THR A 105 13.14 -1.69 5.61
N PHE A 106 12.43 -2.72 5.22
CA PHE A 106 12.82 -3.67 4.19
C PHE A 106 12.04 -3.32 2.92
N VAL A 107 12.73 -2.95 1.86
CA VAL A 107 12.11 -2.51 0.59
C VAL A 107 12.22 -3.62 -0.44
N LYS A 108 11.11 -3.84 -1.15
CA LYS A 108 11.02 -4.77 -2.28
C LYS A 108 10.53 -3.99 -3.50
N ASN A 109 11.35 -3.83 -4.53
CA ASN A 109 11.04 -3.02 -5.71
C ASN A 109 10.18 -3.74 -6.75
N THR A 110 9.89 -5.01 -6.54
CA THR A 110 9.03 -5.80 -7.42
C THR A 110 7.96 -6.52 -6.62
N LEU A 111 6.77 -6.67 -7.19
CA LEU A 111 5.62 -7.30 -6.53
C LEU A 111 5.69 -8.84 -6.60
N VAL A 112 6.80 -9.39 -6.13
CA VAL A 112 7.06 -10.82 -6.05
C VAL A 112 7.65 -11.17 -4.68
N GLY A 113 7.55 -12.44 -4.30
CA GLY A 113 8.16 -12.91 -3.05
C GLY A 113 9.69 -12.90 -3.07
N GLY A 114 10.27 -13.20 -1.93
CA GLY A 114 11.74 -13.29 -1.76
C GLY A 114 12.30 -12.29 -0.76
N GLY A 115 13.61 -12.08 -0.81
CA GLY A 115 14.31 -11.15 0.07
C GLY A 115 14.11 -9.69 -0.31
N ALA A 116 14.42 -8.79 0.62
CA ALA A 116 14.42 -7.36 0.36
C ALA A 116 15.53 -6.98 -0.64
N ASP A 117 15.25 -6.01 -1.51
CA ASP A 117 16.24 -5.43 -2.42
C ASP A 117 17.13 -4.42 -1.67
N SER A 118 16.57 -3.72 -0.67
CA SER A 118 17.33 -2.86 0.23
C SER A 118 16.78 -2.89 1.65
N VAL A 119 17.65 -2.56 2.61
CA VAL A 119 17.27 -2.44 4.02
C VAL A 119 17.75 -1.10 4.55
N LEU A 120 16.80 -0.29 5.02
CA LEU A 120 17.07 1.01 5.60
C LEU A 120 17.03 0.91 7.13
N VAL A 121 18.09 1.38 7.79
CA VAL A 121 18.19 1.37 9.26
C VAL A 121 18.28 2.81 9.73
N PHE A 122 17.12 3.39 10.05
CA PHE A 122 17.03 4.74 10.62
C PHE A 122 15.77 4.87 11.47
N GLY A 123 15.83 5.79 12.42
CA GLY A 123 14.75 5.98 13.38
C GLY A 123 14.71 4.88 14.46
N ARG A 124 13.63 4.88 15.23
CA ARG A 124 13.35 3.95 16.33
C ARG A 124 12.19 3.04 15.94
N ALA A 125 12.04 1.93 16.64
CA ALA A 125 10.91 1.00 16.45
C ALA A 125 9.54 1.68 16.66
N THR A 126 9.49 2.71 17.51
CA THR A 126 8.27 3.47 17.86
C THR A 126 7.97 4.64 16.93
N ASP A 127 8.91 5.01 16.05
CA ASP A 127 8.70 6.12 15.12
C ASP A 127 7.69 5.75 14.04
N THR A 128 6.81 6.67 13.68
CA THR A 128 5.91 6.52 12.53
C THR A 128 6.67 6.89 11.25
N ARG A 129 6.49 6.11 10.22
CA ARG A 129 7.07 6.36 8.89
C ARG A 129 6.02 6.91 7.94
N VAL A 130 6.46 7.87 7.14
CA VAL A 130 5.66 8.50 6.10
C VAL A 130 6.42 8.34 4.78
N VAL A 131 5.71 7.96 3.73
CA VAL A 131 6.26 7.78 2.38
C VAL A 131 5.79 8.92 1.50
N GLY A 132 6.64 9.39 0.61
CA GLY A 132 6.29 10.39 -0.39
C GLY A 132 7.52 10.87 -1.18
N ASP A 133 7.27 11.43 -2.34
CA ASP A 133 8.30 12.11 -3.14
C ASP A 133 8.57 13.52 -2.59
N PHE A 134 9.30 13.60 -1.48
CA PHE A 134 9.61 14.86 -0.79
C PHE A 134 10.56 15.77 -1.58
N PHE A 135 11.18 15.28 -2.63
CA PHE A 135 12.17 16.02 -3.41
C PHE A 135 11.73 16.29 -4.86
N GLY A 136 10.57 15.81 -5.29
CA GLY A 136 10.06 16.00 -6.66
C GLY A 136 10.89 15.24 -7.70
N THR A 137 11.43 14.10 -7.33
CA THR A 137 12.33 13.29 -8.18
C THR A 137 11.63 12.15 -8.90
N GLY A 138 10.36 11.88 -8.57
CA GLY A 138 9.64 10.69 -8.98
C GLY A 138 10.03 9.43 -8.22
N ILE A 139 10.83 9.57 -7.15
CA ILE A 139 11.21 8.47 -6.27
C ILE A 139 10.66 8.75 -4.87
N ASP A 140 9.88 7.83 -4.35
CA ASP A 140 9.38 7.92 -3.01
C ASP A 140 10.47 7.63 -1.98
N THR A 141 10.50 8.46 -0.96
CA THR A 141 11.44 8.36 0.15
C THR A 141 10.70 8.28 1.48
N LEU A 142 11.44 7.99 2.53
CA LEU A 142 10.87 7.78 3.87
C LEU A 142 11.23 8.93 4.80
N ALA A 143 10.23 9.50 5.46
CA ALA A 143 10.39 10.38 6.60
C ALA A 143 9.93 9.69 7.89
N ILE A 144 10.41 10.14 9.04
CA ILE A 144 9.99 9.64 10.36
C ILE A 144 9.38 10.76 11.18
N VAL A 145 8.34 10.41 11.95
CA VAL A 145 7.69 11.28 12.92
C VAL A 145 7.86 10.67 14.32
N ARG A 146 8.24 11.52 15.28
CA ARG A 146 8.42 11.17 16.69
C ARG A 146 7.44 11.90 17.58
#